data_fbd17e62e861373affb8ad88b9234fd8
#
_entry.id   fbd17e62e861373affb8ad88b9234fd8
#
_cell.length_a   1.000
_cell.length_b   1.000
_cell.length_c   1.000
_cell.angle_alpha   90.00
_cell.angle_beta   90.00
_cell.angle_gamma   90.00
#
_symmetry.space_group_name_H-M   'P 1'
#
loop_
_entity.id
_entity.type
_entity.pdbx_description
1 polymer ?
#
loop_
_entity_poly.entity_id
_entity_poly.type
_entity_poly.pdbx_seq_one_letter_code
_entity_poly.pdbx_strand_id
1 'polypeptide(L)'
;MLVAAQILSGAGLAAGITVGALLAKDMLGTTSLSGLPSALFTVGSAASAVLVGRISQRLGRRAGLSLGYGVGALGSLGVVAAAASGNVPLLFASLFVYGAGTATNLQARYAGADLAAARHRGRAVSTVLVATTFGAVAGPNLATLTGDVAGAIGIPRLAGPFLLAALAYAAAGTVLWLLLRPDPLLTARRIAAESADGSEADEQGRNLSGKAGGNGWIVLGATIMVLTQLVMVAVMTMTPVHMQHHGHGVGAVGAVIAVHVAGMYLPSPLSGLLADRFGRLSLAVASAVTLLASGLLAALSPAGSVGLLALALALLGIGWNFGLVSGTAMITDSVPLATRAKTQGTVDVAIAISGAGGGMASGLVMAAGDYATLAVVGGVLSLAIIPAVVFTARSLTAGQRP
;
A
#
# COMPACT_ATOMS: atom_id res chain seq x y z
N MET A 1 -4.84 -4.23 18.63
CA MET A 1 -5.98 -4.48 17.72
C MET A 1 -5.60 -4.22 16.27
N LEU A 2 -5.28 -2.99 15.84
CA LEU A 2 -4.82 -2.70 14.48
C LEU A 2 -3.60 -3.55 14.09
N VAL A 3 -2.59 -3.67 14.95
CA VAL A 3 -1.40 -4.51 14.73
C VAL A 3 -1.79 -5.98 14.47
N ALA A 4 -2.67 -6.55 15.31
CA ALA A 4 -3.13 -7.93 15.12
C ALA A 4 -3.88 -8.11 13.78
N ALA A 5 -4.78 -7.16 13.44
CA ALA A 5 -5.49 -7.20 12.16
C ALA A 5 -4.53 -7.07 10.97
N GLN A 6 -3.46 -6.27 11.09
CA GLN A 6 -2.45 -6.13 10.03
C GLN A 6 -1.57 -7.37 9.85
N ILE A 7 -1.21 -8.05 10.93
CA ILE A 7 -0.51 -9.35 10.85
C ILE A 7 -1.37 -10.36 10.10
N LEU A 8 -2.64 -10.48 10.48
CA LEU A 8 -3.58 -11.39 9.82
C LEU A 8 -3.77 -11.02 8.34
N SER A 9 -4.12 -9.78 8.06
CA SER A 9 -4.42 -9.34 6.69
C SER A 9 -3.20 -9.35 5.77
N GLY A 10 -1.99 -9.19 6.32
CA GLY A 10 -0.74 -9.34 5.55
C GLY A 10 -0.59 -10.72 4.90
N ALA A 11 -1.01 -11.78 5.58
CA ALA A 11 -1.00 -13.13 5.01
C ALA A 11 -2.00 -13.25 3.83
N GLY A 12 -3.16 -12.59 3.95
CA GLY A 12 -4.14 -12.53 2.87
C GLY A 12 -3.65 -11.75 1.65
N LEU A 13 -2.89 -10.67 1.85
CA LEU A 13 -2.35 -9.83 0.77
C LEU A 13 -1.44 -10.62 -0.19
N ALA A 14 -0.62 -11.51 0.36
CA ALA A 14 0.37 -12.25 -0.41
C ALA A 14 -0.27 -13.20 -1.46
N ALA A 15 -1.42 -13.78 -1.17
CA ALA A 15 -2.08 -14.75 -2.06
C ALA A 15 -2.40 -14.17 -3.45
N GLY A 16 -3.00 -12.97 -3.50
CA GLY A 16 -3.37 -12.32 -4.76
C GLY A 16 -2.17 -11.99 -5.64
N ILE A 17 -1.09 -11.52 -5.03
CA ILE A 17 0.12 -11.09 -5.74
C ILE A 17 0.86 -12.30 -6.33
N THR A 18 0.98 -13.40 -5.56
CA THR A 18 1.82 -14.54 -5.93
C THR A 18 1.11 -15.56 -6.80
N VAL A 19 -0.16 -15.80 -6.58
CA VAL A 19 -0.87 -16.96 -7.16
C VAL A 19 -2.01 -16.57 -8.09
N GLY A 20 -2.54 -15.34 -7.99
CA GLY A 20 -3.70 -14.93 -8.80
C GLY A 20 -3.48 -15.03 -10.31
N ALA A 21 -2.31 -14.62 -10.80
CA ALA A 21 -1.97 -14.73 -12.22
C ALA A 21 -1.73 -16.17 -12.67
N LEU A 22 -1.14 -17.01 -11.79
CA LEU A 22 -0.90 -18.43 -12.07
C LEU A 22 -2.23 -19.20 -12.15
N LEU A 23 -3.14 -18.96 -11.21
CA LEU A 23 -4.46 -19.58 -11.20
C LEU A 23 -5.27 -19.19 -12.46
N ALA A 24 -5.22 -17.93 -12.86
CA ALA A 24 -5.90 -17.49 -14.08
C ALA A 24 -5.30 -18.11 -15.33
N LYS A 25 -3.97 -18.22 -15.43
CA LYS A 25 -3.29 -18.90 -16.52
C LYS A 25 -3.70 -20.38 -16.61
N ASP A 26 -3.75 -21.07 -15.48
CA ASP A 26 -4.14 -22.48 -15.37
C ASP A 26 -5.59 -22.69 -15.86
N MET A 27 -6.53 -21.84 -15.41
CA MET A 27 -7.93 -21.92 -15.79
C MET A 27 -8.23 -21.49 -17.22
N LEU A 28 -7.46 -20.56 -17.80
CA LEU A 28 -7.65 -20.04 -19.16
C LEU A 28 -6.96 -20.89 -20.22
N GLY A 29 -5.93 -21.66 -19.86
CA GLY A 29 -5.09 -22.41 -20.82
C GLY A 29 -4.28 -21.51 -21.77
N THR A 30 -4.25 -20.18 -21.56
CA THR A 30 -3.58 -19.19 -22.40
C THR A 30 -2.90 -18.11 -21.59
N THR A 31 -1.81 -17.54 -22.12
CA THR A 31 -1.07 -16.45 -21.51
C THR A 31 -1.54 -15.06 -21.96
N SER A 32 -2.39 -14.99 -23.01
CA SER A 32 -2.81 -13.71 -23.61
C SER A 32 -3.59 -12.80 -22.64
N LEU A 33 -4.29 -13.37 -21.67
CA LEU A 33 -5.06 -12.62 -20.65
C LEU A 33 -4.42 -12.65 -19.26
N SER A 34 -3.15 -13.04 -19.13
CA SER A 34 -2.47 -13.19 -17.84
C SER A 34 -2.34 -11.86 -17.05
N GLY A 35 -2.44 -10.71 -17.70
CA GLY A 35 -2.47 -9.41 -17.05
C GLY A 35 -3.83 -8.98 -16.49
N LEU A 36 -4.92 -9.60 -16.96
CA LEU A 36 -6.28 -9.21 -16.58
C LEU A 36 -6.58 -9.41 -15.07
N PRO A 37 -6.13 -10.51 -14.43
CA PRO A 37 -6.28 -10.68 -12.99
C PRO A 37 -5.72 -9.53 -12.16
N SER A 38 -4.50 -9.10 -12.48
CA SER A 38 -3.84 -7.99 -11.79
C SER A 38 -4.55 -6.66 -12.02
N ALA A 39 -5.05 -6.42 -13.23
CA ALA A 39 -5.83 -5.23 -13.56
C ALA A 39 -7.15 -5.18 -12.77
N LEU A 40 -7.92 -6.27 -12.77
CA LEU A 40 -9.19 -6.37 -12.03
C LEU A 40 -8.99 -6.22 -10.53
N PHE A 41 -7.99 -6.88 -9.97
CA PHE A 41 -7.59 -6.73 -8.58
C PHE A 41 -7.27 -5.27 -8.23
N THR A 42 -6.52 -4.57 -9.07
CA THR A 42 -6.15 -3.17 -8.86
C THR A 42 -7.36 -2.24 -8.95
N VAL A 43 -8.23 -2.44 -9.96
CA VAL A 43 -9.46 -1.64 -10.10
C VAL A 43 -10.40 -1.90 -8.94
N GLY A 44 -10.54 -3.14 -8.49
CA GLY A 44 -11.30 -3.51 -7.31
C GLY A 44 -10.76 -2.88 -6.03
N SER A 45 -9.43 -2.84 -5.87
CA SER A 45 -8.78 -2.15 -4.77
C SER A 45 -9.06 -0.65 -4.80
N ALA A 46 -8.96 0.01 -5.96
CA ALA A 46 -9.27 1.42 -6.12
C ALA A 46 -10.75 1.75 -5.77
N ALA A 47 -11.70 0.97 -6.29
CA ALA A 47 -13.12 1.13 -5.98
C ALA A 47 -13.38 0.95 -4.48
N SER A 48 -12.79 -0.07 -3.88
CA SER A 48 -12.92 -0.36 -2.46
C SER A 48 -12.29 0.71 -1.57
N ALA A 49 -11.20 1.34 -1.99
CA ALA A 49 -10.58 2.46 -1.25
C ALA A 49 -11.56 3.63 -1.07
N VAL A 50 -12.34 3.96 -2.11
CA VAL A 50 -13.41 4.98 -2.03
C VAL A 50 -14.50 4.54 -1.05
N LEU A 51 -14.99 3.30 -1.19
CA LEU A 51 -16.11 2.80 -0.38
C LEU A 51 -15.72 2.72 1.09
N VAL A 52 -14.59 2.09 1.42
CA VAL A 52 -14.06 1.99 2.79
C VAL A 52 -13.80 3.38 3.38
N GLY A 53 -13.25 4.31 2.60
CA GLY A 53 -13.04 5.70 3.02
C GLY A 53 -14.35 6.42 3.35
N ARG A 54 -15.39 6.27 2.51
CA ARG A 54 -16.72 6.87 2.74
C ARG A 54 -17.45 6.25 3.92
N ILE A 55 -17.40 4.92 4.06
CA ILE A 55 -18.00 4.22 5.20
C ILE A 55 -17.27 4.60 6.49
N SER A 56 -15.93 4.60 6.48
CA SER A 56 -15.13 5.05 7.62
C SER A 56 -15.45 6.49 8.02
N GLN A 57 -15.70 7.37 7.04
CA GLN A 57 -16.07 8.75 7.29
C GLN A 57 -17.43 8.88 7.99
N ARG A 58 -18.40 8.04 7.64
CA ARG A 58 -19.76 8.09 8.18
C ARG A 58 -19.92 7.31 9.49
N LEU A 59 -19.41 6.09 9.53
CA LEU A 59 -19.65 5.10 10.58
C LEU A 59 -18.42 4.80 11.46
N GLY A 60 -17.28 5.46 11.18
CA GLY A 60 -16.02 5.24 11.88
C GLY A 60 -15.12 4.20 11.21
N ARG A 61 -13.86 4.15 11.67
CA ARG A 61 -12.83 3.23 11.14
C ARG A 61 -13.17 1.77 11.38
N ARG A 62 -13.75 1.48 12.53
CA ARG A 62 -14.20 0.13 12.91
C ARG A 62 -15.12 -0.46 11.84
N ALA A 63 -16.18 0.26 11.49
CA ALA A 63 -17.16 -0.20 10.49
C ALA A 63 -16.54 -0.31 9.09
N GLY A 64 -15.81 0.74 8.64
CA GLY A 64 -15.22 0.77 7.29
C GLY A 64 -14.19 -0.32 7.07
N LEU A 65 -13.23 -0.47 8.00
CA LEU A 65 -12.16 -1.45 7.87
C LEU A 65 -12.67 -2.89 8.03
N SER A 66 -13.58 -3.13 9.00
CA SER A 66 -14.15 -4.48 9.17
C SER A 66 -14.94 -4.92 7.95
N LEU A 67 -15.76 -4.02 7.37
CA LEU A 67 -16.52 -4.33 6.16
C LEU A 67 -15.57 -4.57 4.96
N GLY A 68 -14.55 -3.74 4.80
CA GLY A 68 -13.59 -3.89 3.70
C GLY A 68 -12.84 -5.22 3.76
N TYR A 69 -12.40 -5.66 4.94
CA TYR A 69 -11.83 -7.00 5.11
C TYR A 69 -12.86 -8.10 4.90
N GLY A 70 -14.10 -7.94 5.37
CA GLY A 70 -15.18 -8.90 5.12
C GLY A 70 -15.46 -9.10 3.62
N VAL A 71 -15.52 -8.01 2.86
CA VAL A 71 -15.66 -8.05 1.39
C VAL A 71 -14.45 -8.73 0.74
N GLY A 72 -13.22 -8.44 1.20
CA GLY A 72 -12.02 -9.13 0.75
C GLY A 72 -12.03 -10.63 1.02
N ALA A 73 -12.54 -11.04 2.18
CA ALA A 73 -12.75 -12.46 2.53
C ALA A 73 -13.76 -13.14 1.60
N LEU A 74 -14.88 -12.49 1.30
CA LEU A 74 -15.87 -12.99 0.34
C LEU A 74 -15.29 -13.10 -1.07
N GLY A 75 -14.49 -12.12 -1.50
CA GLY A 75 -13.76 -12.19 -2.77
C GLY A 75 -12.81 -13.39 -2.81
N SER A 76 -12.07 -13.65 -1.72
CA SER A 76 -11.18 -14.80 -1.60
C SER A 76 -11.94 -16.13 -1.71
N LEU A 77 -13.07 -16.28 -1.02
CA LEU A 77 -13.95 -17.45 -1.13
C LEU A 77 -14.50 -17.61 -2.53
N GLY A 78 -14.87 -16.51 -3.19
CA GLY A 78 -15.31 -16.51 -4.57
C GLY A 78 -14.24 -17.01 -5.54
N VAL A 79 -12.95 -16.66 -5.33
CA VAL A 79 -11.83 -17.20 -6.11
C VAL A 79 -11.71 -18.72 -5.91
N VAL A 80 -11.85 -19.20 -4.67
CA VAL A 80 -11.85 -20.64 -4.37
C VAL A 80 -13.00 -21.36 -5.07
N ALA A 81 -14.21 -20.81 -4.98
CA ALA A 81 -15.37 -21.37 -5.65
C ALA A 81 -15.23 -21.39 -7.18
N ALA A 82 -14.64 -20.32 -7.75
CA ALA A 82 -14.35 -20.23 -9.18
C ALA A 82 -13.34 -21.29 -9.62
N ALA A 83 -12.28 -21.50 -8.85
CA ALA A 83 -11.28 -22.53 -9.11
C ALA A 83 -11.88 -23.95 -9.03
N ALA A 84 -12.68 -24.21 -8.00
CA ALA A 84 -13.33 -25.51 -7.81
C ALA A 84 -14.37 -25.83 -8.91
N SER A 85 -15.04 -24.82 -9.47
CA SER A 85 -16.07 -24.99 -10.51
C SER A 85 -15.56 -24.79 -11.94
N GLY A 86 -14.28 -24.43 -12.14
CA GLY A 86 -13.74 -24.05 -13.44
C GLY A 86 -14.36 -22.80 -14.06
N ASN A 87 -15.00 -21.93 -13.26
CA ASN A 87 -15.77 -20.79 -13.74
C ASN A 87 -14.89 -19.53 -13.85
N VAL A 88 -14.42 -19.24 -15.07
CA VAL A 88 -13.53 -18.09 -15.35
C VAL A 88 -14.21 -16.72 -15.11
N PRO A 89 -15.45 -16.46 -15.55
CA PRO A 89 -16.16 -15.24 -15.21
C PRO A 89 -16.26 -14.98 -13.69
N LEU A 90 -16.54 -16.02 -12.91
CA LEU A 90 -16.58 -15.94 -11.45
C LEU A 90 -15.20 -15.62 -10.88
N LEU A 91 -14.12 -16.19 -11.45
CA LEU A 91 -12.74 -15.86 -11.03
C LEU A 91 -12.47 -14.37 -11.17
N PHE A 92 -12.78 -13.78 -12.31
CA PHE A 92 -12.52 -12.36 -12.57
C PHE A 92 -13.35 -11.43 -11.68
N ALA A 93 -14.65 -11.74 -11.51
CA ALA A 93 -15.51 -11.01 -10.59
C ALA A 93 -14.97 -11.10 -9.13
N SER A 94 -14.54 -12.28 -8.73
CA SER A 94 -14.02 -12.53 -7.38
C SER A 94 -12.68 -11.85 -7.14
N LEU A 95 -11.78 -11.79 -8.12
CA LEU A 95 -10.52 -11.05 -8.02
C LEU A 95 -10.74 -9.54 -7.87
N PHE A 96 -11.74 -8.98 -8.57
CA PHE A 96 -12.16 -7.61 -8.37
C PHE A 96 -12.60 -7.35 -6.92
N VAL A 97 -13.48 -8.22 -6.38
CA VAL A 97 -13.96 -8.12 -4.99
C VAL A 97 -12.83 -8.33 -3.98
N TYR A 98 -11.90 -9.26 -4.25
CA TYR A 98 -10.73 -9.53 -3.41
C TYR A 98 -9.84 -8.28 -3.21
N GLY A 99 -9.79 -7.38 -4.18
CA GLY A 99 -9.09 -6.10 -4.08
C GLY A 99 -9.48 -5.26 -2.86
N ALA A 100 -10.66 -5.48 -2.29
CA ALA A 100 -11.12 -4.80 -1.08
C ALA A 100 -10.22 -5.08 0.13
N GLY A 101 -9.73 -6.31 0.29
CA GLY A 101 -8.80 -6.67 1.37
C GLY A 101 -7.50 -5.88 1.31
N THR A 102 -6.95 -5.71 0.11
CA THR A 102 -5.72 -4.95 -0.13
C THR A 102 -5.90 -3.45 0.16
N ALA A 103 -6.97 -2.85 -0.35
CA ALA A 103 -7.29 -1.46 -0.08
C ALA A 103 -7.45 -1.21 1.42
N THR A 104 -8.13 -2.12 2.12
CA THR A 104 -8.37 -2.03 3.56
C THR A 104 -7.08 -2.16 4.36
N ASN A 105 -6.19 -3.09 3.98
CA ASN A 105 -4.87 -3.24 4.60
C ASN A 105 -4.08 -1.92 4.51
N LEU A 106 -4.06 -1.29 3.35
CA LEU A 106 -3.37 -0.01 3.18
C LEU A 106 -4.04 1.12 4.00
N GLN A 107 -5.38 1.15 4.09
CA GLN A 107 -6.11 2.19 4.83
C GLN A 107 -6.02 2.06 6.36
N ALA A 108 -5.74 0.89 6.88
CA ALA A 108 -5.61 0.67 8.32
C ALA A 108 -4.50 1.54 8.96
N ARG A 109 -3.47 1.96 8.18
CA ARG A 109 -2.41 2.88 8.65
C ARG A 109 -2.97 4.22 9.12
N TYR A 110 -4.02 4.71 8.49
CA TYR A 110 -4.66 5.97 8.87
C TYR A 110 -5.38 5.88 10.23
N ALA A 111 -6.01 4.75 10.50
CA ALA A 111 -6.66 4.52 11.79
C ALA A 111 -5.64 4.56 12.95
N GLY A 112 -4.39 4.12 12.72
CA GLY A 112 -3.31 4.26 13.67
C GLY A 112 -2.97 5.72 13.98
N ALA A 113 -3.10 6.61 13.00
CA ALA A 113 -2.76 8.02 13.13
C ALA A 113 -3.89 8.91 13.69
N ASP A 114 -5.15 8.46 13.69
CA ASP A 114 -6.31 9.29 13.99
C ASP A 114 -6.31 9.88 15.41
N LEU A 115 -5.81 9.14 16.40
CA LEU A 115 -5.69 9.59 17.80
C LEU A 115 -4.25 10.01 18.18
N ALA A 116 -3.30 9.88 17.27
CA ALA A 116 -1.92 10.22 17.55
C ALA A 116 -1.72 11.74 17.54
N ALA A 117 -0.98 12.25 18.54
CA ALA A 117 -0.53 13.63 18.53
C ALA A 117 0.31 13.90 17.26
N ALA A 118 0.25 15.11 16.70
CA ALA A 118 0.91 15.49 15.46
C ALA A 118 2.41 15.08 15.42
N ARG A 119 3.11 15.25 16.55
CA ARG A 119 4.54 14.90 16.74
C ARG A 119 4.83 13.40 16.74
N HIS A 120 3.83 12.52 16.83
CA HIS A 120 3.99 11.06 16.90
C HIS A 120 3.22 10.32 15.79
N ARG A 121 2.65 11.04 14.81
CA ARG A 121 1.86 10.43 13.71
C ARG A 121 2.69 9.53 12.82
N GLY A 122 3.95 9.88 12.56
CA GLY A 122 4.87 9.03 11.80
C GLY A 122 5.04 7.66 12.46
N ARG A 123 5.30 7.63 13.76
CA ARG A 123 5.42 6.38 14.55
C ARG A 123 4.12 5.58 14.57
N ALA A 124 2.98 6.26 14.71
CA ALA A 124 1.68 5.60 14.76
C ALA A 124 1.33 4.90 13.43
N VAL A 125 1.55 5.58 12.30
CA VAL A 125 1.43 5.00 10.95
C VAL A 125 2.37 3.80 10.80
N SER A 126 3.62 3.97 11.16
CA SER A 126 4.69 2.99 11.01
C SER A 126 4.47 1.71 11.83
N THR A 127 3.92 1.85 13.05
CA THR A 127 3.57 0.70 13.89
C THR A 127 2.51 -0.18 13.25
N VAL A 128 1.57 0.41 12.52
CA VAL A 128 0.56 -0.34 11.78
C VAL A 128 1.18 -1.00 10.54
N LEU A 129 2.03 -0.28 9.81
CA LEU A 129 2.66 -0.79 8.59
C LEU A 129 3.62 -1.95 8.86
N VAL A 130 4.49 -1.86 9.89
CA VAL A 130 5.45 -2.93 10.20
C VAL A 130 4.76 -4.26 10.55
N ALA A 131 3.58 -4.20 11.12
CA ALA A 131 2.80 -5.39 11.46
C ALA A 131 2.42 -6.21 10.21
N THR A 132 2.23 -5.56 9.06
CA THR A 132 1.96 -6.23 7.79
C THR A 132 3.10 -7.16 7.37
N THR A 133 4.37 -6.85 7.74
CA THR A 133 5.54 -7.66 7.41
C THR A 133 5.38 -9.11 7.87
N PHE A 134 4.92 -9.31 9.09
CA PHE A 134 4.78 -10.66 9.65
C PHE A 134 3.81 -11.52 8.85
N GLY A 135 2.68 -10.95 8.47
CA GLY A 135 1.71 -11.67 7.62
C GLY A 135 2.19 -11.84 6.18
N ALA A 136 2.80 -10.81 5.60
CA ALA A 136 3.31 -10.86 4.22
C ALA A 136 4.45 -11.85 4.04
N VAL A 137 5.25 -12.08 5.09
CA VAL A 137 6.29 -13.15 5.10
C VAL A 137 5.65 -14.51 5.35
N ALA A 138 4.69 -14.61 6.25
CA ALA A 138 4.03 -15.89 6.54
C ALA A 138 3.21 -16.42 5.35
N GLY A 139 2.53 -15.54 4.60
CA GLY A 139 1.63 -15.91 3.51
C GLY A 139 2.29 -16.81 2.45
N PRO A 140 3.37 -16.40 1.78
CA PRO A 140 4.07 -17.22 0.78
C PRO A 140 4.61 -18.55 1.37
N ASN A 141 5.10 -18.53 2.62
CA ASN A 141 5.60 -19.73 3.31
C ASN A 141 4.48 -20.75 3.60
N LEU A 142 3.25 -20.28 3.76
CA LEU A 142 2.08 -21.15 3.95
C LEU A 142 1.42 -21.57 2.63
N ALA A 143 1.87 -21.06 1.49
CA ALA A 143 1.23 -21.33 0.19
C ALA A 143 1.23 -22.81 -0.17
N THR A 144 2.34 -23.53 0.07
CA THR A 144 2.41 -24.97 -0.17
C THR A 144 1.48 -25.74 0.75
N LEU A 145 1.54 -25.47 2.06
CA LEU A 145 0.68 -26.11 3.05
C LEU A 145 -0.81 -25.93 2.73
N THR A 146 -1.20 -24.69 2.43
CA THR A 146 -2.61 -24.40 2.10
C THR A 146 -3.02 -24.98 0.75
N GLY A 147 -2.09 -25.09 -0.21
CA GLY A 147 -2.28 -25.81 -1.44
C GLY A 147 -2.51 -27.32 -1.22
N ASP A 148 -1.76 -27.96 -0.31
CA ASP A 148 -1.95 -29.36 0.05
C ASP A 148 -3.30 -29.58 0.73
N VAL A 149 -3.69 -28.69 1.64
CA VAL A 149 -5.02 -28.72 2.28
C VAL A 149 -6.13 -28.59 1.23
N ALA A 150 -6.01 -27.65 0.27
CA ALA A 150 -6.97 -27.48 -0.80
C ALA A 150 -7.09 -28.79 -1.64
N GLY A 151 -5.94 -29.37 -2.02
CA GLY A 151 -5.93 -30.64 -2.76
C GLY A 151 -6.57 -31.79 -2.01
N ALA A 152 -6.38 -31.90 -0.69
CA ALA A 152 -6.98 -32.93 0.15
C ALA A 152 -8.53 -32.86 0.21
N ILE A 153 -9.10 -31.67 -0.01
CA ILE A 153 -10.57 -31.45 -0.06
C ILE A 153 -11.11 -31.31 -1.49
N GLY A 154 -10.33 -31.73 -2.50
CA GLY A 154 -10.76 -31.73 -3.90
C GLY A 154 -10.78 -30.36 -4.60
N ILE A 155 -10.10 -29.37 -4.04
CA ILE A 155 -9.96 -28.03 -4.60
C ILE A 155 -8.57 -27.88 -5.27
N PRO A 156 -8.46 -27.18 -6.43
CA PRO A 156 -7.16 -26.96 -7.06
C PRO A 156 -6.12 -26.36 -6.08
N ARG A 157 -4.91 -26.90 -6.08
CA ARG A 157 -3.84 -26.48 -5.13
C ARG A 157 -3.55 -24.97 -5.20
N LEU A 158 -3.63 -24.38 -6.37
CA LEU A 158 -3.44 -22.94 -6.57
C LEU A 158 -4.53 -22.07 -5.89
N ALA A 159 -5.66 -22.64 -5.51
CA ALA A 159 -6.69 -21.93 -4.73
C ALA A 159 -6.40 -21.94 -3.22
N GLY A 160 -5.46 -22.78 -2.73
CA GLY A 160 -5.13 -22.88 -1.31
C GLY A 160 -4.73 -21.55 -0.65
N PRO A 161 -3.85 -20.74 -1.23
CA PRO A 161 -3.51 -19.42 -0.70
C PRO A 161 -4.72 -18.49 -0.57
N PHE A 162 -5.76 -18.62 -1.41
CA PHE A 162 -6.99 -17.85 -1.27
C PHE A 162 -7.89 -18.35 -0.13
N LEU A 163 -7.82 -19.65 0.26
CA LEU A 163 -8.43 -20.12 1.51
C LEU A 163 -7.77 -19.44 2.72
N LEU A 164 -6.44 -19.36 2.73
CA LEU A 164 -5.72 -18.63 3.77
C LEU A 164 -6.12 -17.16 3.79
N ALA A 165 -6.22 -16.52 2.62
CA ALA A 165 -6.63 -15.12 2.50
C ALA A 165 -8.05 -14.89 3.03
N ALA A 166 -8.98 -15.80 2.75
CA ALA A 166 -10.36 -15.73 3.25
C ALA A 166 -10.39 -15.76 4.78
N LEU A 167 -9.69 -16.72 5.40
CA LEU A 167 -9.59 -16.83 6.85
C LEU A 167 -8.89 -15.62 7.47
N ALA A 168 -7.78 -15.19 6.88
CA ALA A 168 -6.97 -14.07 7.36
C ALA A 168 -7.74 -12.74 7.33
N TYR A 169 -8.43 -12.45 6.23
CA TYR A 169 -9.26 -11.25 6.12
C TYR A 169 -10.51 -11.32 7.01
N ALA A 170 -11.19 -12.47 7.07
CA ALA A 170 -12.32 -12.65 7.97
C ALA A 170 -11.91 -12.45 9.43
N ALA A 171 -10.79 -13.04 9.85
CA ALA A 171 -10.24 -12.87 11.19
C ALA A 171 -9.84 -11.40 11.47
N ALA A 172 -9.15 -10.74 10.52
CA ALA A 172 -8.80 -9.33 10.65
C ALA A 172 -10.03 -8.43 10.79
N GLY A 173 -11.05 -8.63 9.96
CA GLY A 173 -12.33 -7.92 10.05
C GLY A 173 -13.03 -8.14 11.37
N THR A 174 -13.09 -9.38 11.85
CA THR A 174 -13.69 -9.75 13.14
C THR A 174 -12.94 -9.12 14.32
N VAL A 175 -11.60 -9.17 14.32
CA VAL A 175 -10.77 -8.52 15.35
C VAL A 175 -11.06 -7.02 15.42
N LEU A 176 -11.15 -6.33 14.28
CA LEU A 176 -11.48 -4.91 14.26
C LEU A 176 -12.92 -4.65 14.70
N TRP A 177 -13.87 -5.45 14.23
CA TRP A 177 -15.28 -5.29 14.60
C TRP A 177 -15.53 -5.45 16.09
N LEU A 178 -14.90 -6.45 16.70
CA LEU A 178 -15.10 -6.74 18.12
C LEU A 178 -14.27 -5.83 19.03
N LEU A 179 -13.01 -5.60 18.67
CA LEU A 179 -12.02 -5.04 19.58
C LEU A 179 -11.66 -3.57 19.31
N LEU A 180 -11.89 -3.01 18.11
CA LEU A 180 -11.56 -1.61 17.82
C LEU A 180 -12.60 -0.67 18.44
N ARG A 181 -12.63 -0.66 19.76
CA ARG A 181 -13.50 0.17 20.60
C ARG A 181 -12.66 0.85 21.68
N PRO A 182 -12.81 2.17 21.86
CA PRO A 182 -13.62 3.09 21.07
C PRO A 182 -13.06 3.27 19.64
N ASP A 183 -13.91 3.71 18.70
CA ASP A 183 -13.51 3.99 17.32
C ASP A 183 -12.56 5.20 17.26
N PRO A 184 -11.36 5.07 16.65
CA PRO A 184 -10.35 6.12 16.70
C PRO A 184 -10.79 7.42 16.02
N LEU A 185 -11.48 7.36 14.87
CA LEU A 185 -11.92 8.56 14.16
C LEU A 185 -13.07 9.28 14.86
N LEU A 186 -14.05 8.51 15.37
CA LEU A 186 -15.19 9.10 16.09
C LEU A 186 -14.74 9.69 17.42
N THR A 187 -13.81 9.03 18.12
CA THR A 187 -13.21 9.55 19.36
C THR A 187 -12.42 10.82 19.10
N ALA A 188 -11.60 10.88 18.04
CA ALA A 188 -10.88 12.08 17.67
C ALA A 188 -11.81 13.25 17.37
N ARG A 189 -12.96 13.00 16.72
CA ARG A 189 -13.99 14.02 16.47
C ARG A 189 -14.62 14.52 17.75
N ARG A 190 -14.95 13.61 18.66
CA ARG A 190 -15.55 13.97 19.95
C ARG A 190 -14.60 14.85 20.76
N ILE A 191 -13.33 14.45 20.89
CA ILE A 191 -12.32 15.25 21.60
C ILE A 191 -12.19 16.64 20.97
N ALA A 192 -12.19 16.73 19.64
CA ALA A 192 -12.08 18.01 18.93
C ALA A 192 -13.32 18.91 19.15
N ALA A 193 -14.53 18.32 19.25
CA ALA A 193 -15.75 19.06 19.55
C ALA A 193 -15.75 19.56 21.01
N GLU A 194 -15.42 18.70 21.97
CA GLU A 194 -15.33 19.07 23.40
C GLU A 194 -14.32 20.21 23.63
N SER A 195 -13.17 20.17 22.90
CA SER A 195 -12.17 21.23 22.97
C SER A 195 -12.64 22.55 22.32
N ALA A 196 -13.57 22.48 21.38
CA ALA A 196 -14.15 23.65 20.75
C ALA A 196 -15.19 24.34 21.64
N ASP A 197 -15.98 23.57 22.37
CA ASP A 197 -17.03 24.10 23.28
C ASP A 197 -16.42 24.73 24.55
N GLY A 198 -15.27 24.25 25.00
CA GLY A 198 -14.55 24.82 26.15
C GLY A 198 -13.73 26.09 25.86
N SER A 199 -13.66 26.52 24.61
CA SER A 199 -12.82 27.62 24.14
C SER A 199 -13.62 28.79 23.53
N GLU A 200 -14.67 29.27 24.22
CA GLU A 200 -15.29 30.56 23.85
C GLU A 200 -14.36 31.78 24.04
N ALA A 201 -13.17 31.58 24.59
CA ALA A 201 -12.22 32.65 24.93
C ALA A 201 -11.09 32.88 23.94
N ASP A 202 -10.93 32.11 22.86
CA ASP A 202 -9.78 32.26 21.95
C ASP A 202 -10.12 32.13 20.46
N GLU A 203 -10.93 33.08 19.93
CA GLU A 203 -11.18 33.23 18.48
C GLU A 203 -9.89 33.50 17.69
N GLN A 204 -8.84 34.02 18.30
CA GLN A 204 -7.53 34.25 17.68
C GLN A 204 -6.75 32.94 17.45
N GLY A 205 -6.86 31.96 18.35
CA GLY A 205 -6.26 30.63 18.19
C GLY A 205 -6.90 29.79 17.06
N ARG A 206 -8.20 29.95 16.81
CA ARG A 206 -8.92 29.25 15.72
C ARG A 206 -8.45 29.68 14.34
N ASN A 207 -8.11 30.96 14.14
CA ASN A 207 -7.62 31.46 12.84
C ASN A 207 -6.22 30.92 12.50
N LEU A 208 -5.40 30.54 13.49
CA LEU A 208 -4.09 29.96 13.27
C LEU A 208 -4.15 28.44 12.99
N SER A 209 -5.09 27.72 13.59
CA SER A 209 -5.31 26.28 13.31
C SER A 209 -6.01 26.02 11.96
N GLY A 210 -6.87 26.92 11.51
CA GLY A 210 -7.56 26.83 10.20
C GLY A 210 -6.66 27.15 8.99
N LYS A 211 -5.55 27.85 9.20
CA LYS A 211 -4.59 28.21 8.13
C LYS A 211 -3.42 27.24 7.98
N ALA A 212 -3.21 26.31 8.89
CA ALA A 212 -2.03 25.45 8.91
C ALA A 212 -2.05 24.27 7.91
N GLY A 213 -3.17 24.02 7.21
CA GLY A 213 -3.31 22.87 6.29
C GLY A 213 -4.01 23.24 5.00
N GLY A 214 -3.42 24.12 4.17
CA GLY A 214 -3.96 24.39 2.84
C GLY A 214 -3.92 23.17 1.92
N ASN A 215 -4.77 23.16 0.87
CA ASN A 215 -4.83 22.12 -0.17
C ASN A 215 -3.45 21.72 -0.71
N GLY A 216 -2.45 22.62 -0.65
CA GLY A 216 -1.07 22.37 -1.07
C GLY A 216 -0.40 21.21 -0.37
N TRP A 217 -0.59 21.02 0.94
CA TRP A 217 -0.02 19.90 1.68
C TRP A 217 -0.68 18.57 1.34
N ILE A 218 -1.98 18.59 1.06
CA ILE A 218 -2.72 17.39 0.64
C ILE A 218 -2.23 16.96 -0.74
N VAL A 219 -2.11 17.91 -1.67
CA VAL A 219 -1.61 17.65 -3.03
C VAL A 219 -0.17 17.16 -2.99
N LEU A 220 0.70 17.80 -2.20
CA LEU A 220 2.08 17.36 -2.04
C LEU A 220 2.17 15.92 -1.50
N GLY A 221 1.46 15.62 -0.40
CA GLY A 221 1.43 14.28 0.18
C GLY A 221 0.93 13.23 -0.80
N ALA A 222 -0.13 13.53 -1.55
CA ALA A 222 -0.65 12.66 -2.59
C ALA A 222 0.36 12.47 -3.74
N THR A 223 0.99 13.53 -4.22
CA THR A 223 2.00 13.49 -5.28
C THR A 223 3.19 12.62 -4.89
N ILE A 224 3.70 12.76 -3.66
CA ILE A 224 4.79 11.93 -3.15
C ILE A 224 4.39 10.45 -3.17
N MET A 225 3.21 10.12 -2.65
CA MET A 225 2.72 8.73 -2.58
C MET A 225 2.46 8.14 -3.98
N VAL A 226 1.93 8.93 -4.91
CA VAL A 226 1.67 8.53 -6.30
C VAL A 226 2.99 8.27 -7.05
N LEU A 227 3.95 9.19 -6.97
CA LEU A 227 5.25 9.03 -7.64
C LEU A 227 6.03 7.83 -7.08
N THR A 228 6.09 7.69 -5.76
CA THR A 228 6.79 6.55 -5.14
C THR A 228 6.13 5.22 -5.49
N GLN A 229 4.80 5.15 -5.55
CA GLN A 229 4.06 3.96 -5.96
C GLN A 229 4.33 3.60 -7.43
N LEU A 230 4.27 4.60 -8.31
CA LEU A 230 4.50 4.42 -9.75
C LEU A 230 5.90 3.85 -10.01
N VAL A 231 6.92 4.48 -9.45
CA VAL A 231 8.32 4.05 -9.62
C VAL A 231 8.54 2.66 -9.04
N MET A 232 8.05 2.42 -7.83
CA MET A 232 8.20 1.14 -7.15
C MET A 232 7.55 0.00 -7.95
N VAL A 233 6.30 0.16 -8.40
CA VAL A 233 5.61 -0.89 -9.15
C VAL A 233 6.26 -1.11 -10.51
N ALA A 234 6.67 -0.06 -11.20
CA ALA A 234 7.32 -0.18 -12.51
C ALA A 234 8.59 -1.04 -12.44
N VAL A 235 9.49 -0.74 -11.52
CA VAL A 235 10.77 -1.47 -11.39
C VAL A 235 10.55 -2.88 -10.85
N MET A 236 9.75 -3.03 -9.78
CA MET A 236 9.48 -4.32 -9.15
C MET A 236 8.83 -5.31 -10.12
N THR A 237 7.89 -4.87 -10.97
CA THR A 237 7.16 -5.75 -11.88
C THR A 237 8.07 -6.38 -12.95
N MET A 238 9.06 -5.65 -13.43
CA MET A 238 9.97 -6.12 -14.48
C MET A 238 11.21 -6.84 -13.93
N THR A 239 11.50 -6.75 -12.64
CA THR A 239 12.65 -7.43 -12.03
C THR A 239 12.60 -8.95 -12.19
N PRO A 240 11.49 -9.67 -11.95
CA PRO A 240 11.40 -11.11 -12.19
C PRO A 240 11.64 -11.48 -13.67
N VAL A 241 11.13 -10.66 -14.59
CA VAL A 241 11.31 -10.87 -16.04
C VAL A 241 12.78 -10.73 -16.40
N HIS A 242 13.44 -9.66 -15.93
CA HIS A 242 14.87 -9.45 -16.13
C HIS A 242 15.72 -10.60 -15.59
N MET A 243 15.44 -11.05 -14.36
CA MET A 243 16.17 -12.14 -13.74
C MET A 243 16.02 -13.46 -14.50
N GLN A 244 14.80 -13.79 -14.95
CA GLN A 244 14.54 -15.02 -15.71
C GLN A 244 15.25 -14.99 -17.08
N HIS A 245 15.26 -13.85 -17.77
CA HIS A 245 16.01 -13.70 -19.02
C HIS A 245 17.51 -13.93 -18.87
N HIS A 246 18.07 -13.72 -17.68
CA HIS A 246 19.48 -13.98 -17.35
C HIS A 246 19.71 -15.34 -16.66
N GLY A 247 18.73 -16.27 -16.75
CA GLY A 247 18.87 -17.64 -16.30
C GLY A 247 18.75 -17.85 -14.78
N HIS A 248 18.30 -16.85 -14.03
CA HIS A 248 18.07 -17.04 -12.59
C HIS A 248 16.83 -17.86 -12.31
N GLY A 249 16.96 -18.86 -11.45
CA GLY A 249 15.86 -19.73 -11.04
C GLY A 249 14.80 -19.01 -10.18
N VAL A 250 13.60 -19.60 -10.12
CA VAL A 250 12.43 -19.08 -9.38
C VAL A 250 12.76 -18.80 -7.91
N GLY A 251 13.63 -19.60 -7.28
CA GLY A 251 14.06 -19.39 -5.89
C GLY A 251 14.82 -18.07 -5.69
N ALA A 252 15.74 -17.73 -6.61
CA ALA A 252 16.47 -16.47 -6.56
C ALA A 252 15.53 -15.26 -6.75
N VAL A 253 14.60 -15.37 -7.70
CA VAL A 253 13.56 -14.33 -7.93
C VAL A 253 12.72 -14.14 -6.66
N GLY A 254 12.27 -15.24 -6.06
CA GLY A 254 11.50 -15.20 -4.82
C GLY A 254 12.25 -14.54 -3.66
N ALA A 255 13.55 -14.84 -3.51
CA ALA A 255 14.39 -14.23 -2.48
C ALA A 255 14.52 -12.69 -2.69
N VAL A 256 14.76 -12.24 -3.92
CA VAL A 256 14.86 -10.81 -4.24
C VAL A 256 13.55 -10.07 -3.95
N ILE A 257 12.40 -10.66 -4.32
CA ILE A 257 11.09 -10.07 -4.01
C ILE A 257 10.83 -10.07 -2.51
N ALA A 258 11.21 -11.11 -1.78
CA ALA A 258 11.06 -11.14 -0.32
C ALA A 258 11.88 -10.03 0.37
N VAL A 259 13.12 -9.80 -0.08
CA VAL A 259 13.96 -8.70 0.39
C VAL A 259 13.32 -7.35 0.08
N HIS A 260 12.74 -7.17 -1.12
CA HIS A 260 11.99 -5.97 -1.48
C HIS A 260 10.82 -5.71 -0.52
N VAL A 261 9.96 -6.71 -0.32
CA VAL A 261 8.79 -6.62 0.58
C VAL A 261 9.22 -6.33 2.02
N ALA A 262 10.32 -6.95 2.48
CA ALA A 262 10.91 -6.62 3.77
C ALA A 262 11.34 -5.15 3.82
N GLY A 263 11.98 -4.62 2.77
CA GLY A 263 12.34 -3.21 2.63
C GLY A 263 11.13 -2.26 2.67
N MET A 264 9.98 -2.68 2.16
CA MET A 264 8.75 -1.88 2.20
C MET A 264 8.19 -1.67 3.61
N TYR A 265 8.27 -2.66 4.48
CA TYR A 265 7.54 -2.62 5.75
C TYR A 265 8.42 -2.67 6.99
N LEU A 266 9.51 -3.44 6.98
CA LEU A 266 10.38 -3.65 8.14
C LEU A 266 11.02 -2.35 8.65
N PRO A 267 11.50 -1.40 7.79
CA PRO A 267 12.08 -0.14 8.24
C PRO A 267 11.04 0.85 8.80
N SER A 268 9.74 0.56 8.71
CA SER A 268 8.67 1.51 9.09
C SER A 268 8.89 2.15 10.47
N PRO A 269 9.26 1.45 11.55
CA PRO A 269 9.48 2.10 12.85
C PRO A 269 10.55 3.18 12.81
N LEU A 270 11.64 2.95 12.05
CA LEU A 270 12.69 3.93 11.83
C LEU A 270 12.17 5.09 10.97
N SER A 271 11.45 4.81 9.89
CA SER A 271 10.85 5.83 9.02
C SER A 271 9.91 6.75 9.80
N GLY A 272 9.08 6.17 10.67
CA GLY A 272 8.20 6.93 11.54
C GLY A 272 8.95 7.83 12.53
N LEU A 273 10.03 7.31 13.12
CA LEU A 273 10.90 8.10 13.99
C LEU A 273 11.58 9.24 13.23
N LEU A 274 12.09 8.97 12.03
CA LEU A 274 12.73 9.98 11.18
C LEU A 274 11.73 11.07 10.77
N ALA A 275 10.50 10.69 10.39
CA ALA A 275 9.42 11.63 10.06
C ALA A 275 9.08 12.55 11.25
N ASP A 276 9.01 11.99 12.45
CA ASP A 276 8.66 12.74 13.66
C ASP A 276 9.81 13.62 14.16
N ARG A 277 11.09 13.20 13.96
CA ARG A 277 12.28 13.91 14.44
C ARG A 277 12.79 14.97 13.46
N PHE A 278 12.88 14.62 12.17
CA PHE A 278 13.48 15.48 11.13
C PHE A 278 12.45 16.16 10.23
N GLY A 279 11.18 15.81 10.41
CA GLY A 279 10.07 16.36 9.64
C GLY A 279 9.74 15.55 8.38
N ARG A 280 8.51 15.71 7.93
CA ARG A 280 7.93 14.93 6.83
C ARG A 280 8.55 15.27 5.47
N LEU A 281 8.92 16.55 5.26
CA LEU A 281 9.57 17.00 4.01
C LEU A 281 10.96 16.38 3.83
N SER A 282 11.74 16.31 4.91
CA SER A 282 13.07 15.67 4.87
C SER A 282 12.96 14.18 4.53
N LEU A 283 11.95 13.49 5.08
CA LEU A 283 11.72 12.09 4.76
C LEU A 283 11.23 11.90 3.30
N ALA A 284 10.45 12.83 2.77
CA ALA A 284 10.05 12.83 1.36
C ALA A 284 11.24 13.02 0.41
N VAL A 285 12.17 13.91 0.76
CA VAL A 285 13.43 14.07 -0.01
C VAL A 285 14.29 12.81 0.11
N ALA A 286 14.40 12.22 1.29
CA ALA A 286 15.10 10.95 1.48
C ALA A 286 14.48 9.82 0.65
N SER A 287 13.15 9.78 0.50
CA SER A 287 12.46 8.84 -0.41
C SER A 287 12.96 9.00 -1.85
N ALA A 288 12.97 10.23 -2.38
CA ALA A 288 13.43 10.50 -3.75
C ALA A 288 14.88 10.05 -3.98
N VAL A 289 15.77 10.39 -3.04
CA VAL A 289 17.20 10.02 -3.13
C VAL A 289 17.39 8.50 -3.04
N THR A 290 16.65 7.84 -2.16
CA THR A 290 16.73 6.37 -1.99
C THR A 290 16.20 5.65 -3.23
N LEU A 291 15.11 6.14 -3.84
CA LEU A 291 14.57 5.58 -5.08
C LEU A 291 15.53 5.80 -6.27
N LEU A 292 16.18 6.96 -6.35
CA LEU A 292 17.23 7.20 -7.34
C LEU A 292 18.39 6.23 -7.15
N ALA A 293 18.89 6.09 -5.91
CA ALA A 293 19.98 5.16 -5.60
C ALA A 293 19.61 3.71 -5.96
N SER A 294 18.36 3.29 -5.68
CA SER A 294 17.81 2.01 -6.10
C SER A 294 17.86 1.84 -7.61
N GLY A 295 17.36 2.84 -8.37
CA GLY A 295 17.33 2.79 -9.84
C GLY A 295 18.72 2.71 -10.45
N LEU A 296 19.66 3.51 -9.95
CA LEU A 296 21.06 3.49 -10.40
C LEU A 296 21.73 2.15 -10.06
N LEU A 297 21.55 1.64 -8.85
CA LEU A 297 22.12 0.35 -8.45
C LEU A 297 21.53 -0.80 -9.27
N ALA A 298 20.23 -0.78 -9.54
CA ALA A 298 19.57 -1.79 -10.37
C ALA A 298 20.10 -1.76 -11.81
N ALA A 299 20.28 -0.57 -12.38
CA ALA A 299 20.81 -0.38 -13.74
C ALA A 299 22.27 -0.79 -13.88
N LEU A 300 23.09 -0.53 -12.87
CA LEU A 300 24.52 -0.85 -12.86
C LEU A 300 24.82 -2.27 -12.35
N SER A 301 23.80 -2.99 -11.89
CA SER A 301 23.98 -4.34 -11.36
C SER A 301 24.35 -5.30 -12.50
N PRO A 302 25.49 -6.04 -12.39
CA PRO A 302 25.78 -7.09 -13.36
C PRO A 302 24.67 -8.13 -13.39
N ALA A 303 24.33 -8.63 -14.57
CA ALA A 303 23.24 -9.56 -14.80
C ALA A 303 23.30 -10.83 -13.92
N GLY A 304 24.51 -11.29 -13.56
CA GLY A 304 24.71 -12.44 -12.68
C GLY A 304 24.65 -12.14 -11.19
N SER A 305 24.52 -10.86 -10.78
CA SER A 305 24.60 -10.47 -9.35
C SER A 305 23.23 -10.38 -8.68
N VAL A 306 22.70 -11.51 -8.20
CA VAL A 306 21.46 -11.55 -7.41
C VAL A 306 21.56 -10.68 -6.16
N GLY A 307 22.73 -10.60 -5.51
CA GLY A 307 22.93 -9.83 -4.28
C GLY A 307 22.80 -8.32 -4.50
N LEU A 308 23.40 -7.77 -5.57
CA LEU A 308 23.27 -6.34 -5.89
C LEU A 308 21.83 -5.98 -6.30
N LEU A 309 21.18 -6.86 -7.05
CA LEU A 309 19.77 -6.66 -7.43
C LEU A 309 18.85 -6.73 -6.21
N ALA A 310 19.10 -7.65 -5.27
CA ALA A 310 18.38 -7.71 -4.00
C ALA A 310 18.56 -6.43 -3.18
N LEU A 311 19.78 -5.87 -3.12
CA LEU A 311 20.06 -4.62 -2.45
C LEU A 311 19.35 -3.44 -3.14
N ALA A 312 19.36 -3.38 -4.48
CA ALA A 312 18.63 -2.38 -5.23
C ALA A 312 17.13 -2.42 -4.92
N LEU A 313 16.53 -3.62 -4.87
CA LEU A 313 15.13 -3.78 -4.54
C LEU A 313 14.82 -3.53 -3.05
N ALA A 314 15.75 -3.81 -2.15
CA ALA A 314 15.63 -3.37 -0.75
C ALA A 314 15.53 -1.85 -0.66
N LEU A 315 16.42 -1.12 -1.36
CA LEU A 315 16.37 0.35 -1.43
C LEU A 315 15.08 0.84 -2.09
N LEU A 316 14.56 0.14 -3.11
CA LEU A 316 13.28 0.46 -3.73
C LEU A 316 12.14 0.39 -2.70
N GLY A 317 12.11 -0.67 -1.90
CA GLY A 317 11.14 -0.83 -0.83
C GLY A 317 11.26 0.23 0.26
N ILE A 318 12.49 0.55 0.70
CA ILE A 318 12.76 1.59 1.70
C ILE A 318 12.34 2.96 1.18
N GLY A 319 12.68 3.30 -0.06
CA GLY A 319 12.29 4.57 -0.69
C GLY A 319 10.78 4.72 -0.78
N TRP A 320 10.07 3.66 -1.16
CA TRP A 320 8.60 3.62 -1.14
C TRP A 320 8.04 3.81 0.28
N ASN A 321 8.61 3.14 1.27
CA ASN A 321 8.19 3.28 2.67
C ASN A 321 8.33 4.73 3.17
N PHE A 322 9.45 5.38 2.88
CA PHE A 322 9.67 6.79 3.24
C PHE A 322 8.61 7.71 2.62
N GLY A 323 8.31 7.52 1.32
CA GLY A 323 7.27 8.27 0.63
C GLY A 323 5.87 8.03 1.21
N LEU A 324 5.52 6.76 1.48
CA LEU A 324 4.25 6.40 2.06
C LEU A 324 4.05 6.98 3.47
N VAL A 325 5.05 6.85 4.34
CA VAL A 325 4.99 7.36 5.71
C VAL A 325 4.90 8.89 5.74
N SER A 326 5.76 9.58 4.97
CA SER A 326 5.75 11.04 4.88
C SER A 326 4.44 11.58 4.31
N GLY A 327 3.99 11.06 3.17
CA GLY A 327 2.74 11.48 2.52
C GLY A 327 1.50 11.20 3.38
N THR A 328 1.45 10.02 4.02
CA THR A 328 0.36 9.67 4.95
C THR A 328 0.27 10.64 6.12
N ALA A 329 1.42 10.99 6.71
CA ALA A 329 1.47 11.94 7.82
C ALA A 329 1.04 13.34 7.38
N MET A 330 1.53 13.83 6.22
CA MET A 330 1.13 15.13 5.65
C MET A 330 -0.38 15.22 5.43
N ILE A 331 -0.98 14.21 4.81
CA ILE A 331 -2.43 14.19 4.55
C ILE A 331 -3.21 14.15 5.86
N THR A 332 -2.78 13.33 6.82
CA THR A 332 -3.46 13.22 8.11
C THR A 332 -3.41 14.52 8.92
N ASP A 333 -2.31 15.28 8.80
CA ASP A 333 -2.17 16.59 9.47
C ASP A 333 -3.03 17.67 8.83
N SER A 334 -3.18 17.63 7.49
CA SER A 334 -3.74 18.73 6.71
C SER A 334 -5.24 18.59 6.45
N VAL A 335 -5.80 17.37 6.55
CA VAL A 335 -7.21 17.13 6.25
C VAL A 335 -8.07 17.26 7.51
N PRO A 336 -9.12 18.09 7.48
CA PRO A 336 -10.07 18.21 8.59
C PRO A 336 -10.71 16.86 8.92
N LEU A 337 -10.96 16.59 10.21
CA LEU A 337 -11.60 15.36 10.69
C LEU A 337 -12.95 15.07 10.00
N ALA A 338 -13.68 16.13 9.63
CA ALA A 338 -14.97 16.03 8.95
C ALA A 338 -14.90 15.36 7.56
N THR A 339 -13.74 15.39 6.89
CA THR A 339 -13.56 14.83 5.53
C THR A 339 -12.39 13.88 5.43
N ARG A 340 -11.67 13.64 6.54
CA ARG A 340 -10.37 12.95 6.56
C ARG A 340 -10.41 11.57 5.89
N ALA A 341 -11.28 10.68 6.34
CA ALA A 341 -11.31 9.32 5.80
C ALA A 341 -11.74 9.28 4.34
N LYS A 342 -12.65 10.17 3.91
CA LYS A 342 -13.06 10.30 2.51
C LYS A 342 -11.89 10.75 1.63
N THR A 343 -11.15 11.78 2.05
CA THR A 343 -9.99 12.31 1.31
C THR A 343 -8.88 11.26 1.22
N GLN A 344 -8.58 10.58 2.33
CA GLN A 344 -7.60 9.49 2.36
C GLN A 344 -7.95 8.36 1.40
N GLY A 345 -9.22 7.95 1.36
CA GLY A 345 -9.69 6.96 0.38
C GLY A 345 -9.53 7.41 -1.07
N THR A 346 -9.75 8.71 -1.37
CA THR A 346 -9.53 9.27 -2.72
C THR A 346 -8.05 9.27 -3.10
N VAL A 347 -7.16 9.58 -2.17
CA VAL A 347 -5.70 9.51 -2.41
C VAL A 347 -5.27 8.07 -2.66
N ASP A 348 -5.81 7.11 -1.92
CA ASP A 348 -5.50 5.68 -2.13
C ASP A 348 -5.95 5.18 -3.51
N VAL A 349 -7.01 5.75 -4.10
CA VAL A 349 -7.37 5.51 -5.51
C VAL A 349 -6.27 5.98 -6.45
N ALA A 350 -5.75 7.19 -6.24
CA ALA A 350 -4.66 7.71 -7.08
C ALA A 350 -3.40 6.84 -6.96
N ILE A 351 -3.09 6.33 -5.77
CA ILE A 351 -2.00 5.38 -5.54
C ILE A 351 -2.25 4.07 -6.31
N ALA A 352 -3.47 3.51 -6.25
CA ALA A 352 -3.80 2.27 -6.95
C ALA A 352 -3.70 2.45 -8.48
N ILE A 353 -4.22 3.55 -9.02
CA ILE A 353 -4.13 3.88 -10.45
C ILE A 353 -2.68 4.07 -10.88
N SER A 354 -1.86 4.77 -10.06
CA SER A 354 -0.44 4.96 -10.37
C SER A 354 0.33 3.64 -10.37
N GLY A 355 0.00 2.72 -9.46
CA GLY A 355 0.57 1.38 -9.47
C GLY A 355 0.23 0.61 -10.75
N ALA A 356 -1.06 0.62 -11.16
CA ALA A 356 -1.48 0.00 -12.42
C ALA A 356 -0.79 0.64 -13.62
N GLY A 357 -0.73 1.97 -13.66
CA GLY A 357 -0.04 2.74 -14.72
C GLY A 357 1.45 2.43 -14.78
N GLY A 358 2.12 2.36 -13.62
CA GLY A 358 3.53 2.00 -13.51
C GLY A 358 3.81 0.59 -14.02
N GLY A 359 2.96 -0.38 -13.65
CA GLY A 359 3.06 -1.75 -14.15
C GLY A 359 2.89 -1.86 -15.66
N MET A 360 1.91 -1.16 -16.24
CA MET A 360 1.71 -1.13 -17.71
C MET A 360 2.85 -0.40 -18.43
N ALA A 361 3.23 0.78 -17.94
CA ALA A 361 4.29 1.56 -18.54
C ALA A 361 5.64 0.84 -18.50
N SER A 362 5.90 0.06 -17.46
CA SER A 362 7.15 -0.70 -17.33
C SER A 362 7.35 -1.70 -18.46
N GLY A 363 6.28 -2.37 -18.91
CA GLY A 363 6.33 -3.27 -20.06
C GLY A 363 6.66 -2.54 -21.36
N LEU A 364 6.11 -1.34 -21.56
CA LEU A 364 6.41 -0.51 -22.75
C LEU A 364 7.84 -0.03 -22.75
N VAL A 365 8.35 0.47 -21.61
CA VAL A 365 9.76 0.91 -21.48
C VAL A 365 10.70 -0.27 -21.68
N MET A 366 10.38 -1.45 -21.14
CA MET A 366 11.16 -2.67 -21.30
C MET A 366 11.20 -3.15 -22.76
N ALA A 367 10.10 -2.98 -23.51
CA ALA A 367 10.02 -3.34 -24.92
C ALA A 367 10.77 -2.35 -25.83
N ALA A 368 10.84 -1.08 -25.46
CA ALA A 368 11.55 -0.02 -26.20
C ALA A 368 13.04 0.10 -25.84
N GLY A 369 13.45 -0.46 -24.72
CA GLY A 369 14.81 -0.39 -24.18
C GLY A 369 15.16 -1.67 -23.43
N ASP A 370 15.62 -1.49 -22.21
CA ASP A 370 16.01 -2.58 -21.33
C ASP A 370 15.62 -2.31 -19.86
N TYR A 371 15.96 -3.24 -18.98
CA TYR A 371 15.73 -3.09 -17.55
C TYR A 371 16.53 -1.94 -16.92
N ALA A 372 17.77 -1.70 -17.39
CA ALA A 372 18.61 -0.61 -16.90
C ALA A 372 17.98 0.75 -17.23
N THR A 373 17.47 0.91 -18.44
CA THR A 373 16.72 2.11 -18.86
C THR A 373 15.50 2.33 -17.98
N LEU A 374 14.69 1.30 -17.74
CA LEU A 374 13.52 1.38 -16.86
C LEU A 374 13.91 1.82 -15.44
N ALA A 375 14.96 1.22 -14.89
CA ALA A 375 15.42 1.50 -13.53
C ALA A 375 15.94 2.94 -13.39
N VAL A 376 16.72 3.42 -14.35
CA VAL A 376 17.23 4.81 -14.38
C VAL A 376 16.08 5.80 -14.55
N VAL A 377 15.19 5.58 -15.51
CA VAL A 377 14.02 6.47 -15.74
C VAL A 377 13.15 6.54 -14.48
N GLY A 378 12.88 5.42 -13.83
CA GLY A 378 12.15 5.40 -12.57
C GLY A 378 12.87 6.16 -11.46
N GLY A 379 14.19 5.95 -11.30
CA GLY A 379 15.00 6.65 -10.33
C GLY A 379 15.03 8.18 -10.58
N VAL A 380 15.22 8.61 -11.83
CA VAL A 380 15.19 10.03 -12.19
C VAL A 380 13.81 10.64 -11.97
N LEU A 381 12.74 9.92 -12.33
CA LEU A 381 11.37 10.38 -12.12
C LEU A 381 11.06 10.63 -10.62
N SER A 382 11.65 9.85 -9.73
CA SER A 382 11.48 10.05 -8.28
C SER A 382 11.99 11.42 -7.81
N LEU A 383 12.99 12.00 -8.51
CA LEU A 383 13.50 13.33 -8.19
C LEU A 383 12.47 14.44 -8.38
N ALA A 384 11.37 14.20 -9.11
CA ALA A 384 10.26 15.15 -9.22
C ALA A 384 9.59 15.46 -7.86
N ILE A 385 9.81 14.61 -6.85
CA ILE A 385 9.40 14.87 -5.47
C ILE A 385 10.12 16.11 -4.91
N ILE A 386 11.38 16.34 -5.26
CA ILE A 386 12.19 17.45 -4.72
C ILE A 386 11.62 18.82 -5.13
N PRO A 387 11.44 19.13 -6.43
CA PRO A 387 10.82 20.39 -6.82
C PRO A 387 9.38 20.53 -6.29
N ALA A 388 8.59 19.46 -6.21
CA ALA A 388 7.27 19.52 -5.60
C ALA A 388 7.34 19.96 -4.12
N VAL A 389 8.28 19.42 -3.35
CA VAL A 389 8.55 19.81 -1.96
C VAL A 389 8.97 21.28 -1.88
N VAL A 390 9.94 21.70 -2.70
CA VAL A 390 10.48 23.09 -2.69
C VAL A 390 9.39 24.09 -3.08
N PHE A 391 8.62 23.81 -4.13
CA PHE A 391 7.55 24.69 -4.60
C PHE A 391 6.47 24.87 -3.52
N THR A 392 6.01 23.77 -2.92
CA THR A 392 4.99 23.83 -1.86
C THR A 392 5.51 24.56 -0.62
N ALA A 393 6.76 24.29 -0.19
CA ALA A 393 7.35 24.98 0.94
C ALA A 393 7.44 26.51 0.71
N ARG A 394 7.84 26.94 -0.49
CA ARG A 394 7.94 28.37 -0.84
C ARG A 394 6.57 29.04 -0.92
N SER A 395 5.55 28.40 -1.52
CA SER A 395 4.21 28.98 -1.63
C SER A 395 3.56 29.23 -0.27
N LEU A 396 3.85 28.36 0.71
CA LEU A 396 3.33 28.50 2.06
C LEU A 396 4.04 29.59 2.87
N THR A 397 5.35 29.80 2.65
CA THR A 397 6.09 30.91 3.29
C THR A 397 5.73 32.25 2.67
N ALA A 398 5.43 32.30 1.36
CA ALA A 398 4.98 33.53 0.70
C ALA A 398 3.60 34.00 1.15
N GLY A 399 2.66 33.08 1.44
CA GLY A 399 1.33 33.40 1.97
C GLY A 399 1.28 33.80 3.45
N GLN A 400 2.41 33.74 4.16
CA GLN A 400 2.55 34.16 5.57
C GLN A 400 3.24 35.53 5.73
N ARG A 401 3.67 36.16 4.65
CA ARG A 401 4.17 37.55 4.71
C ARG A 401 2.98 38.51 4.74
N PRO A 402 2.87 39.41 5.74
CA PRO A 402 1.78 40.38 5.88
C PRO A 402 1.76 41.37 4.73
#